data_428d03f8c8beec42b40e49478d86d323
#
_entry.id   428d03f8c8beec42b40e49478d86d323
#
_cell.length_a   1.000
_cell.length_b   1.000
_cell.length_c   1.000
_cell.angle_alpha   90.00
_cell.angle_beta   90.00
_cell.angle_gamma   90.00
#
_symmetry.space_group_name_H-M   'P 1'
#
loop_
_entity.id
_entity.type
_entity.pdbx_description
1 polymer ?
#
loop_
_entity_poly.entity_id
_entity_poly.type
_entity_poly.pdbx_seq_one_letter_code
_entity_poly.pdbx_strand_id
1 'polypeptide(L)'
;MLQKWKRCCKIESCYIADYVRRNEENKMAIVTTTEMFKKAYEGGYAIGAFNINNMEIIQAITEAAAEEKSPVILQVSAGARKYAKHAYLMALAKAAVEDTGIDLALHLDHGADFEICKACIDGGFSSVMIDGSHYSFEENIEVTKKVVEYAHARGVVVEAELGRLAGVEDDVSVANDDAIYTNPSEVEEFVSKTGVDSLAIAIGTSHGAYKFKGEAKLRFDILDDIAHRLPGFPIVLHGASSVIPELVTEINECGGNLSGAKGVPEELLRKAATMAVCKINIDSDIRLAMTAGIRRVMTAQPDVFDPRTYLTVGREEVKKMVKHKFTAVLGSNGKA
;
A
#
# COMPACT_ATOMS: atom_id res chain seq x y z
N MET A 1 54.74 -8.41 -0.92
CA MET A 1 53.39 -8.52 -1.59
C MET A 1 52.45 -9.49 -0.88
N LEU A 2 52.86 -10.66 -0.47
CA LEU A 2 52.02 -11.67 0.21
C LEU A 2 51.40 -11.22 1.56
N GLN A 3 52.07 -10.35 2.33
CA GLN A 3 51.53 -9.86 3.60
C GLN A 3 50.41 -8.81 3.45
N LYS A 4 50.41 -8.03 2.37
CA LYS A 4 49.30 -7.09 2.06
C LYS A 4 48.07 -7.84 1.61
N TRP A 5 48.21 -8.93 0.86
CA TRP A 5 47.08 -9.78 0.41
C TRP A 5 46.37 -10.47 1.58
N LYS A 6 47.15 -11.03 2.55
CA LYS A 6 46.59 -11.64 3.76
C LYS A 6 45.83 -10.65 4.67
N ARG A 7 46.15 -9.37 4.62
CA ARG A 7 45.49 -8.32 5.40
C ARG A 7 44.17 -7.89 4.75
N CYS A 8 44.07 -7.81 3.41
CA CYS A 8 42.84 -7.57 2.70
C CYS A 8 41.81 -8.68 2.89
N CYS A 9 42.22 -9.96 2.70
CA CYS A 9 41.31 -11.10 2.90
C CYS A 9 40.78 -11.23 4.34
N LYS A 10 41.57 -10.81 5.36
CA LYS A 10 41.03 -10.77 6.74
C LYS A 10 40.03 -9.66 6.99
N ILE A 11 40.18 -8.50 6.34
CA ILE A 11 39.24 -7.38 6.47
C ILE A 11 37.96 -7.72 5.76
N GLU A 12 38.01 -8.27 4.54
CA GLU A 12 36.81 -8.73 3.81
C GLU A 12 36.09 -9.86 4.54
N SER A 13 36.82 -10.82 5.11
CA SER A 13 36.23 -11.89 5.91
C SER A 13 35.59 -11.39 7.21
N CYS A 14 36.14 -10.36 7.87
CA CYS A 14 35.51 -9.72 9.02
C CYS A 14 34.25 -8.93 8.62
N TYR A 15 34.27 -8.19 7.49
CA TYR A 15 33.10 -7.48 7.01
C TYR A 15 31.98 -8.43 6.61
N ILE A 16 32.29 -9.53 5.93
CA ILE A 16 31.33 -10.57 5.56
C ILE A 16 30.78 -11.27 6.82
N ALA A 17 31.63 -11.59 7.79
CA ALA A 17 31.22 -12.23 9.03
C ALA A 17 30.36 -11.30 9.91
N ASP A 18 30.71 -10.01 10.01
CA ASP A 18 29.87 -9.01 10.68
C ASP A 18 28.55 -8.73 9.93
N TYR A 19 28.57 -8.74 8.62
CA TYR A 19 27.38 -8.63 7.78
C TYR A 19 26.44 -9.83 7.96
N VAL A 20 26.99 -11.06 7.93
CA VAL A 20 26.23 -12.30 8.17
C VAL A 20 25.70 -12.34 9.60
N ARG A 21 26.50 -11.94 10.60
CA ARG A 21 26.10 -11.92 12.01
C ARG A 21 25.02 -10.88 12.31
N ARG A 22 25.10 -9.68 11.70
CA ARG A 22 24.03 -8.66 11.79
C ARG A 22 22.73 -9.13 11.13
N ASN A 23 22.83 -9.91 10.05
CA ASN A 23 21.67 -10.51 9.39
C ASN A 23 21.07 -11.70 10.15
N GLU A 24 21.81 -12.35 11.05
CA GLU A 24 21.32 -13.42 11.91
C GLU A 24 20.73 -12.88 13.24
N GLU A 25 21.22 -11.75 13.74
CA GLU A 25 20.76 -11.12 14.99
C GLU A 25 19.61 -10.10 14.80
N ASN A 26 19.51 -9.45 13.61
CA ASN A 26 18.41 -8.60 13.21
C ASN A 26 17.78 -9.15 11.92
N LYS A 27 16.87 -10.08 12.05
CA LYS A 27 16.12 -10.64 10.93
C LYS A 27 15.13 -9.61 10.39
N MET A 28 15.63 -8.58 9.69
CA MET A 28 14.80 -7.68 8.90
C MET A 28 14.13 -8.50 7.81
N ALA A 29 12.83 -8.40 7.67
CA ALA A 29 12.05 -9.35 6.92
C ALA A 29 10.86 -8.71 6.22
N ILE A 30 10.39 -9.42 5.20
CA ILE A 30 9.01 -9.25 4.75
C ILE A 30 8.13 -9.91 5.81
N VAL A 31 7.38 -9.08 6.56
CA VAL A 31 6.57 -9.48 7.73
C VAL A 31 5.08 -9.45 7.41
N THR A 32 4.26 -10.09 8.23
CA THR A 32 2.80 -9.96 8.16
C THR A 32 2.34 -8.62 8.72
N THR A 33 1.11 -8.22 8.43
CA THR A 33 0.52 -6.97 8.93
C THR A 33 0.00 -7.08 10.37
N THR A 34 -0.02 -8.26 10.99
CA THR A 34 -0.64 -8.53 12.29
C THR A 34 -0.16 -7.57 13.40
N GLU A 35 1.14 -7.55 13.67
CA GLU A 35 1.70 -6.67 14.70
C GLU A 35 1.67 -5.19 14.30
N MET A 36 1.80 -4.91 13.00
CA MET A 36 1.68 -3.55 12.47
C MET A 36 0.28 -2.99 12.74
N PHE A 37 -0.77 -3.75 12.43
CA PHE A 37 -2.16 -3.31 12.62
C PHE A 37 -2.54 -3.19 14.09
N LYS A 38 -2.07 -4.11 14.93
CA LYS A 38 -2.28 -4.01 16.38
C LYS A 38 -1.72 -2.70 16.93
N LYS A 39 -0.47 -2.38 16.64
CA LYS A 39 0.18 -1.12 17.03
C LYS A 39 -0.54 0.10 16.45
N ALA A 40 -1.00 0.02 15.19
CA ALA A 40 -1.74 1.10 14.53
C ALA A 40 -3.07 1.38 15.23
N TYR A 41 -3.84 0.33 15.52
CA TYR A 41 -5.11 0.43 16.25
C TYR A 41 -4.93 1.05 17.64
N GLU A 42 -4.00 0.51 18.43
CA GLU A 42 -3.69 0.99 19.78
C GLU A 42 -3.14 2.41 19.80
N GLY A 43 -2.38 2.78 18.77
CA GLY A 43 -1.71 4.08 18.65
C GLY A 43 -2.53 5.17 17.95
N GLY A 44 -3.71 4.86 17.42
CA GLY A 44 -4.56 5.84 16.70
C GLY A 44 -3.89 6.41 15.44
N TYR A 45 -3.21 5.56 14.66
CA TYR A 45 -2.61 5.91 13.38
C TYR A 45 -2.92 4.84 12.32
N ALA A 46 -2.71 5.15 11.05
CA ALA A 46 -2.85 4.17 9.98
C ALA A 46 -1.50 3.89 9.31
N ILE A 47 -1.36 2.72 8.72
CA ILE A 47 -0.21 2.34 7.91
C ILE A 47 -0.53 2.61 6.44
N GLY A 48 0.39 3.28 5.75
CA GLY A 48 0.26 3.51 4.32
C GLY A 48 0.55 2.23 3.55
N ALA A 49 -0.40 1.82 2.72
CA ALA A 49 -0.23 0.77 1.75
C ALA A 49 -0.07 1.41 0.36
N PHE A 50 1.16 1.36 -0.15
CA PHE A 50 1.56 2.07 -1.34
C PHE A 50 1.71 1.12 -2.52
N ASN A 51 1.00 1.39 -3.64
CA ASN A 51 1.07 0.59 -4.85
C ASN A 51 2.42 0.72 -5.53
N ILE A 52 3.04 -0.41 -5.85
CA ILE A 52 4.36 -0.50 -6.49
C ILE A 52 4.29 -1.18 -7.85
N ASN A 53 5.07 -0.69 -8.81
CA ASN A 53 5.16 -1.28 -10.14
C ASN A 53 6.53 -1.15 -10.81
N ASN A 54 7.47 -0.42 -10.21
CA ASN A 54 8.84 -0.23 -10.71
C ASN A 54 9.84 0.01 -9.56
N MET A 55 11.13 0.04 -9.90
CA MET A 55 12.23 0.21 -8.95
C MET A 55 12.19 1.58 -8.26
N GLU A 56 11.97 2.64 -9.01
CA GLU A 56 12.03 4.01 -8.52
C GLU A 56 10.97 4.30 -7.45
N ILE A 57 9.76 3.77 -7.65
CA ILE A 57 8.67 3.88 -6.67
C ILE A 57 9.01 3.10 -5.39
N ILE A 58 9.52 1.87 -5.52
CA ILE A 58 9.92 1.06 -4.35
C ILE A 58 10.99 1.78 -3.54
N GLN A 59 12.06 2.26 -4.19
CA GLN A 59 13.13 3.01 -3.54
C GLN A 59 12.59 4.26 -2.81
N ALA A 60 11.75 5.05 -3.49
CA ALA A 60 11.17 6.25 -2.91
C ALA A 60 10.36 5.97 -1.63
N ILE A 61 9.52 4.93 -1.66
CA ILE A 61 8.65 4.55 -0.53
C ILE A 61 9.50 4.04 0.64
N THR A 62 10.44 3.13 0.37
CA THR A 62 11.19 2.47 1.44
C THR A 62 12.25 3.36 2.05
N GLU A 63 12.90 4.24 1.27
CA GLU A 63 13.77 5.29 1.77
C GLU A 63 12.99 6.28 2.66
N ALA A 64 11.79 6.72 2.22
CA ALA A 64 10.93 7.57 3.02
C ALA A 64 10.52 6.91 4.35
N ALA A 65 10.18 5.61 4.30
CA ALA A 65 9.81 4.85 5.49
C ALA A 65 10.97 4.72 6.49
N ALA A 66 12.18 4.48 6.00
CA ALA A 66 13.39 4.42 6.82
C ALA A 66 13.70 5.79 7.47
N GLU A 67 13.65 6.87 6.70
CA GLU A 67 13.94 8.23 7.19
C GLU A 67 12.90 8.70 8.23
N GLU A 68 11.62 8.43 8.00
CA GLU A 68 10.54 8.81 8.92
C GLU A 68 10.30 7.77 10.03
N LYS A 69 11.02 6.64 10.02
CA LYS A 69 10.80 5.51 10.94
C LYS A 69 9.32 5.11 10.98
N SER A 70 8.71 4.93 9.81
CA SER A 70 7.31 4.60 9.65
C SER A 70 7.13 3.16 9.19
N PRO A 71 6.20 2.39 9.78
CA PRO A 71 5.82 1.11 9.21
C PRO A 71 5.20 1.31 7.82
N VAL A 72 5.41 0.36 6.91
CA VAL A 72 4.97 0.49 5.52
C VAL A 72 4.51 -0.84 4.94
N ILE A 73 3.51 -0.77 4.06
CA ILE A 73 3.03 -1.87 3.24
C ILE A 73 3.32 -1.53 1.78
N LEU A 74 4.08 -2.38 1.09
CA LEU A 74 4.19 -2.36 -0.36
C LEU A 74 3.08 -3.23 -0.93
N GLN A 75 2.18 -2.66 -1.73
CA GLN A 75 1.08 -3.43 -2.31
C GLN A 75 1.17 -3.52 -3.82
N VAL A 76 0.68 -4.65 -4.35
CA VAL A 76 0.84 -5.04 -5.75
C VAL A 76 -0.52 -5.47 -6.29
N SER A 77 -1.06 -4.73 -7.24
CA SER A 77 -2.26 -5.12 -7.98
C SER A 77 -1.97 -6.20 -9.03
N ALA A 78 -3.03 -6.81 -9.55
CA ALA A 78 -2.92 -7.76 -10.67
C ALA A 78 -2.26 -7.11 -11.90
N GLY A 79 -2.60 -5.84 -12.20
CA GLY A 79 -2.02 -5.06 -13.28
C GLY A 79 -0.52 -4.82 -13.08
N ALA A 80 -0.10 -4.45 -11.87
CA ALA A 80 1.32 -4.27 -11.53
C ALA A 80 2.11 -5.59 -11.65
N ARG A 81 1.53 -6.73 -11.20
CA ARG A 81 2.15 -8.07 -11.39
C ARG A 81 2.32 -8.43 -12.86
N LYS A 82 1.34 -8.12 -13.71
CA LYS A 82 1.41 -8.35 -15.14
C LYS A 82 2.49 -7.50 -15.80
N TYR A 83 2.59 -6.23 -15.42
CA TYR A 83 3.57 -5.27 -15.93
C TYR A 83 5.00 -5.61 -15.50
N ALA A 84 5.28 -5.62 -14.20
CA ALA A 84 6.64 -5.74 -13.66
C ALA A 84 7.11 -7.18 -13.50
N LYS A 85 6.22 -8.18 -13.55
CA LYS A 85 6.45 -9.60 -13.28
C LYS A 85 6.73 -9.89 -11.79
N HIS A 86 6.14 -10.99 -11.31
CA HIS A 86 6.22 -11.40 -9.91
C HIS A 86 7.68 -11.51 -9.38
N ALA A 87 8.55 -12.15 -10.15
CA ALA A 87 9.94 -12.39 -9.74
C ALA A 87 10.73 -11.08 -9.54
N TYR A 88 10.50 -10.06 -10.39
CA TYR A 88 11.16 -8.76 -10.23
C TYR A 88 10.63 -8.01 -9.01
N LEU A 89 9.31 -8.01 -8.78
CA LEU A 89 8.73 -7.34 -7.61
C LEU A 89 9.23 -7.96 -6.31
N MET A 90 9.29 -9.29 -6.22
CA MET A 90 9.85 -10.00 -5.08
C MET A 90 11.33 -9.69 -4.84
N ALA A 91 12.13 -9.65 -5.92
CA ALA A 91 13.55 -9.32 -5.83
C ALA A 91 13.76 -7.87 -5.36
N LEU A 92 12.99 -6.93 -5.89
CA LEU A 92 13.04 -5.52 -5.49
C LEU A 92 12.59 -5.31 -4.05
N ALA A 93 11.52 -5.98 -3.59
CA ALA A 93 11.08 -5.90 -2.20
C ALA A 93 12.14 -6.43 -1.23
N LYS A 94 12.80 -7.54 -1.56
CA LYS A 94 13.92 -8.09 -0.77
C LYS A 94 15.11 -7.13 -0.76
N ALA A 95 15.49 -6.61 -1.93
CA ALA A 95 16.58 -5.63 -2.04
C ALA A 95 16.28 -4.36 -1.21
N ALA A 96 15.02 -3.90 -1.20
CA ALA A 96 14.61 -2.75 -0.40
C ALA A 96 14.78 -3.01 1.12
N VAL A 97 14.41 -4.19 1.60
CA VAL A 97 14.67 -4.60 3.01
C VAL A 97 16.16 -4.60 3.33
N GLU A 98 16.99 -5.17 2.44
CA GLU A 98 18.44 -5.22 2.62
C GLU A 98 19.08 -3.82 2.62
N ASP A 99 18.65 -2.94 1.73
CA ASP A 99 19.23 -1.60 1.54
C ASP A 99 18.83 -0.64 2.67
N THR A 100 17.57 -0.65 3.05
CA THR A 100 17.01 0.33 4.01
C THR A 100 17.01 -0.15 5.46
N GLY A 101 17.05 -1.44 5.68
CA GLY A 101 17.02 -2.02 7.02
C GLY A 101 15.66 -1.89 7.72
N ILE A 102 14.56 -1.81 6.98
CA ILE A 102 13.21 -1.74 7.54
C ILE A 102 12.46 -3.06 7.38
N ASP A 103 11.56 -3.35 8.32
CA ASP A 103 10.52 -4.36 8.10
C ASP A 103 9.41 -3.77 7.24
N LEU A 104 8.92 -4.55 6.27
CA LEU A 104 7.80 -4.17 5.43
C LEU A 104 6.86 -5.36 5.21
N ALA A 105 5.59 -5.10 4.94
CA ALA A 105 4.67 -6.12 4.44
C ALA A 105 4.56 -6.03 2.92
N LEU A 106 4.54 -7.19 2.25
CA LEU A 106 4.26 -7.28 0.81
C LEU A 106 2.87 -7.87 0.62
N HIS A 107 1.97 -7.08 0.02
CA HIS A 107 0.55 -7.33 -0.01
C HIS A 107 0.01 -7.42 -1.44
N LEU A 108 -0.85 -8.43 -1.72
CA LEU A 108 -1.66 -8.46 -2.93
C LEU A 108 -2.88 -7.55 -2.74
N ASP A 109 -3.03 -6.59 -3.63
CA ASP A 109 -4.14 -5.64 -3.69
C ASP A 109 -5.20 -6.13 -4.69
N HIS A 110 -6.47 -6.16 -4.28
CA HIS A 110 -7.62 -6.63 -5.08
C HIS A 110 -7.41 -7.96 -5.81
N GLY A 111 -7.17 -9.03 -5.04
CA GLY A 111 -7.14 -10.39 -5.58
C GLY A 111 -8.53 -10.82 -6.08
N ALA A 112 -8.69 -11.01 -7.40
CA ALA A 112 -9.97 -11.27 -8.03
C ALA A 112 -10.54 -12.67 -7.73
N ASP A 113 -9.67 -13.62 -7.36
CA ASP A 113 -10.05 -15.00 -7.11
C ASP A 113 -9.04 -15.75 -6.23
N PHE A 114 -9.37 -16.98 -5.87
CA PHE A 114 -8.51 -17.85 -5.08
C PHE A 114 -7.16 -18.12 -5.75
N GLU A 115 -7.11 -18.28 -7.06
CA GLU A 115 -5.89 -18.69 -7.77
C GLU A 115 -4.83 -17.59 -7.78
N ILE A 116 -5.24 -16.32 -7.91
CA ILE A 116 -4.30 -15.20 -7.81
C ILE A 116 -3.79 -15.03 -6.38
N CYS A 117 -4.67 -15.16 -5.36
CA CYS A 117 -4.26 -15.13 -3.95
C CYS A 117 -3.28 -16.28 -3.67
N LYS A 118 -3.60 -17.50 -4.07
CA LYS A 118 -2.73 -18.67 -3.97
C LYS A 118 -1.36 -18.43 -4.61
N ALA A 119 -1.33 -17.91 -5.84
CA ALA A 119 -0.08 -17.64 -6.56
C ALA A 119 0.80 -16.61 -5.86
N CYS A 120 0.20 -15.60 -5.19
CA CYS A 120 0.93 -14.61 -4.40
C CYS A 120 1.46 -15.21 -3.09
N ILE A 121 0.65 -16.00 -2.39
CA ILE A 121 1.03 -16.72 -1.16
C ILE A 121 2.21 -17.65 -1.45
N ASP A 122 2.09 -18.52 -2.45
CA ASP A 122 3.14 -19.46 -2.87
C ASP A 122 4.40 -18.73 -3.37
N GLY A 123 4.22 -17.52 -3.90
CA GLY A 123 5.31 -16.65 -4.37
C GLY A 123 6.00 -15.83 -3.28
N GLY A 124 5.57 -15.93 -2.01
CA GLY A 124 6.24 -15.33 -0.87
C GLY A 124 5.69 -13.98 -0.41
N PHE A 125 4.46 -13.61 -0.80
CA PHE A 125 3.76 -12.47 -0.22
C PHE A 125 3.40 -12.77 1.24
N SER A 126 3.50 -11.77 2.10
CA SER A 126 3.19 -11.90 3.53
C SER A 126 1.74 -11.57 3.87
N SER A 127 1.03 -10.97 2.92
CA SER A 127 -0.37 -10.56 3.05
C SER A 127 -1.06 -10.61 1.68
N VAL A 128 -2.33 -10.97 1.64
CA VAL A 128 -3.14 -10.96 0.41
C VAL A 128 -4.53 -10.41 0.70
N MET A 129 -5.12 -9.70 -0.27
CA MET A 129 -6.53 -9.36 -0.25
C MET A 129 -7.29 -10.23 -1.24
N ILE A 130 -8.43 -10.77 -0.81
CA ILE A 130 -9.47 -11.34 -1.67
C ILE A 130 -10.61 -10.35 -1.80
N ASP A 131 -10.90 -9.92 -3.02
CA ASP A 131 -11.99 -9.00 -3.30
C ASP A 131 -13.23 -9.77 -3.77
N GLY A 132 -14.07 -10.13 -2.81
CA GLY A 132 -15.37 -10.77 -3.05
C GLY A 132 -16.54 -9.77 -3.09
N SER A 133 -16.30 -8.46 -3.14
CA SER A 133 -17.33 -7.41 -3.04
C SER A 133 -18.36 -7.43 -4.17
N HIS A 134 -18.07 -8.10 -5.27
CA HIS A 134 -18.96 -8.28 -6.41
C HIS A 134 -19.86 -9.52 -6.33
N TYR A 135 -19.62 -10.42 -5.38
CA TYR A 135 -20.45 -11.59 -5.10
C TYR A 135 -21.60 -11.28 -4.12
N SER A 136 -22.50 -12.24 -3.93
CA SER A 136 -23.42 -12.20 -2.78
C SER A 136 -22.68 -12.30 -1.46
N PHE A 137 -23.34 -11.94 -0.35
CA PHE A 137 -22.73 -12.02 0.98
C PHE A 137 -22.23 -13.43 1.32
N GLU A 138 -23.03 -14.45 1.00
CA GLU A 138 -22.71 -15.85 1.25
C GLU A 138 -21.55 -16.34 0.37
N GLU A 139 -21.55 -16.00 -0.91
CA GLU A 139 -20.46 -16.34 -1.83
C GLU A 139 -19.15 -15.64 -1.44
N ASN A 140 -19.24 -14.38 -0.99
CA ASN A 140 -18.07 -13.66 -0.48
C ASN A 140 -17.50 -14.36 0.75
N ILE A 141 -18.34 -14.81 1.69
CA ILE A 141 -17.90 -15.62 2.84
C ILE A 141 -17.18 -16.90 2.38
N GLU A 142 -17.75 -17.63 1.42
CA GLU A 142 -17.18 -18.89 0.94
C GLU A 142 -15.80 -18.71 0.30
N VAL A 143 -15.67 -17.74 -0.62
CA VAL A 143 -14.37 -17.49 -1.28
C VAL A 143 -13.33 -16.94 -0.32
N THR A 144 -13.71 -16.03 0.57
CA THR A 144 -12.83 -15.48 1.59
C THR A 144 -12.34 -16.55 2.54
N LYS A 145 -13.22 -17.39 3.06
CA LYS A 145 -12.86 -18.51 3.94
C LYS A 145 -11.86 -19.46 3.29
N LYS A 146 -12.07 -19.81 2.01
CA LYS A 146 -11.15 -20.66 1.24
C LYS A 146 -9.75 -20.06 1.14
N VAL A 147 -9.65 -18.74 0.93
CA VAL A 147 -8.37 -18.02 0.91
C VAL A 147 -7.73 -17.99 2.29
N VAL A 148 -8.50 -17.69 3.34
CA VAL A 148 -8.03 -17.65 4.73
C VAL A 148 -7.45 -19.00 5.16
N GLU A 149 -8.15 -20.10 4.93
CA GLU A 149 -7.66 -21.44 5.25
C GLU A 149 -6.33 -21.75 4.56
N TYR A 150 -6.19 -21.36 3.29
CA TYR A 150 -4.96 -21.59 2.53
C TYR A 150 -3.81 -20.72 3.02
N ALA A 151 -4.08 -19.43 3.30
CA ALA A 151 -3.10 -18.44 3.72
C ALA A 151 -2.58 -18.71 5.14
N HIS A 152 -3.50 -18.93 6.10
CA HIS A 152 -3.14 -19.18 7.51
C HIS A 152 -2.29 -20.44 7.68
N ALA A 153 -2.55 -21.50 6.90
CA ALA A 153 -1.70 -22.69 6.88
C ALA A 153 -0.25 -22.42 6.45
N ARG A 154 0.04 -21.23 5.91
CA ARG A 154 1.36 -20.77 5.42
C ARG A 154 1.88 -19.53 6.15
N GLY A 155 1.20 -19.10 7.22
CA GLY A 155 1.59 -17.93 8.00
C GLY A 155 1.39 -16.59 7.27
N VAL A 156 0.47 -16.54 6.28
CA VAL A 156 0.11 -15.34 5.52
C VAL A 156 -1.25 -14.84 6.01
N VAL A 157 -1.40 -13.52 6.14
CA VAL A 157 -2.63 -12.87 6.57
C VAL A 157 -3.50 -12.45 5.40
N VAL A 158 -4.82 -12.34 5.66
CA VAL A 158 -5.82 -12.08 4.62
C VAL A 158 -6.63 -10.83 4.96
N GLU A 159 -6.79 -9.96 3.96
CA GLU A 159 -7.75 -8.87 3.92
C GLU A 159 -8.94 -9.28 3.05
N ALA A 160 -10.15 -8.86 3.40
CA ALA A 160 -11.33 -9.01 2.57
C ALA A 160 -12.09 -7.68 2.46
N GLU A 161 -13.14 -7.61 1.64
CA GLU A 161 -13.93 -6.41 1.44
C GLU A 161 -15.43 -6.67 1.62
N LEU A 162 -16.10 -5.76 2.34
CA LEU A 162 -17.54 -5.63 2.41
C LEU A 162 -18.00 -4.25 1.96
N GLY A 163 -19.11 -4.23 1.24
CA GLY A 163 -19.55 -3.08 0.45
C GLY A 163 -18.87 -3.09 -0.91
N ARG A 164 -19.11 -2.07 -1.73
CA ARG A 164 -18.53 -1.95 -3.07
C ARG A 164 -18.16 -0.50 -3.36
N LEU A 165 -16.88 -0.26 -3.62
CA LEU A 165 -16.40 1.07 -3.98
C LEU A 165 -16.64 1.36 -5.47
N ALA A 166 -17.04 2.60 -5.78
CA ALA A 166 -17.06 3.08 -7.17
C ALA A 166 -15.66 3.43 -7.67
N GLY A 167 -15.54 3.64 -8.99
CA GLY A 167 -14.34 4.14 -9.65
C GLY A 167 -13.58 3.10 -10.45
N VAL A 168 -12.40 3.48 -10.91
CA VAL A 168 -11.54 2.63 -11.76
C VAL A 168 -10.16 2.54 -11.12
N GLU A 169 -9.71 1.31 -10.90
CA GLU A 169 -8.36 0.99 -10.44
C GLU A 169 -7.88 -0.27 -11.17
N ASP A 170 -6.86 -0.14 -12.01
CA ASP A 170 -6.33 -1.19 -12.90
C ASP A 170 -7.44 -1.94 -13.64
N ASP A 171 -7.67 -3.21 -13.31
CA ASP A 171 -8.68 -4.07 -13.93
C ASP A 171 -10.06 -3.98 -13.25
N VAL A 172 -10.18 -3.24 -12.13
CA VAL A 172 -11.46 -3.03 -11.40
C VAL A 172 -12.14 -1.78 -11.88
N SER A 173 -13.40 -1.88 -12.32
CA SER A 173 -14.22 -0.75 -12.75
C SER A 173 -15.65 -0.90 -12.24
N VAL A 174 -16.10 0.02 -11.38
CA VAL A 174 -17.43 0.04 -10.78
C VAL A 174 -18.08 1.39 -11.05
N ALA A 175 -19.29 1.40 -11.65
CA ALA A 175 -20.04 2.62 -11.85
C ALA A 175 -20.49 3.23 -10.52
N ASN A 176 -20.67 4.56 -10.47
CA ASN A 176 -21.09 5.25 -9.24
C ASN A 176 -22.43 4.73 -8.69
N ASP A 177 -23.34 4.34 -9.57
CA ASP A 177 -24.67 3.84 -9.19
C ASP A 177 -24.63 2.39 -8.65
N ASP A 178 -23.51 1.68 -8.86
CA ASP A 178 -23.29 0.32 -8.37
C ASP A 178 -22.48 0.29 -7.06
N ALA A 179 -22.09 1.45 -6.53
CA ALA A 179 -21.42 1.56 -5.23
C ALA A 179 -22.40 1.26 -4.09
N ILE A 180 -21.93 0.46 -3.13
CA ILE A 180 -22.73 0.03 -1.98
C ILE A 180 -21.93 0.29 -0.70
N TYR A 181 -22.47 1.10 0.21
CA TYR A 181 -21.89 1.26 1.54
C TYR A 181 -21.87 -0.06 2.31
N THR A 182 -20.84 -0.28 3.10
CA THR A 182 -20.78 -1.43 4.00
C THR A 182 -21.95 -1.38 4.99
N ASN A 183 -22.66 -2.50 5.13
CA ASN A 183 -23.70 -2.66 6.14
C ASN A 183 -23.05 -3.08 7.49
N PRO A 184 -23.08 -2.23 8.54
CA PRO A 184 -22.43 -2.57 9.80
C PRO A 184 -23.01 -3.82 10.48
N SER A 185 -24.26 -4.21 10.20
CA SER A 185 -24.87 -5.40 10.80
C SER A 185 -24.30 -6.72 10.28
N GLU A 186 -23.59 -6.71 9.15
CA GLU A 186 -23.02 -7.91 8.50
C GLU A 186 -21.57 -8.18 8.90
N VAL A 187 -20.85 -7.19 9.46
CA VAL A 187 -19.40 -7.31 9.67
C VAL A 187 -19.01 -8.36 10.71
N GLU A 188 -19.79 -8.49 11.79
CA GLU A 188 -19.52 -9.49 12.85
C GLU A 188 -19.69 -10.92 12.32
N GLU A 189 -20.77 -11.15 11.56
CA GLU A 189 -21.04 -12.45 10.94
C GLU A 189 -19.94 -12.79 9.91
N PHE A 190 -19.57 -11.83 9.05
CA PHE A 190 -18.55 -12.02 8.03
C PHE A 190 -17.20 -12.39 8.65
N VAL A 191 -16.70 -11.58 9.57
CA VAL A 191 -15.42 -11.82 10.25
C VAL A 191 -15.42 -13.14 11.01
N SER A 192 -16.51 -13.44 11.74
CA SER A 192 -16.65 -14.68 12.50
C SER A 192 -16.66 -15.93 11.60
N LYS A 193 -17.31 -15.87 10.45
CA LYS A 193 -17.43 -17.03 9.53
C LYS A 193 -16.19 -17.23 8.66
N THR A 194 -15.48 -16.16 8.33
CA THR A 194 -14.32 -16.22 7.44
C THR A 194 -12.99 -16.37 8.17
N GLY A 195 -12.87 -15.79 9.37
CA GLY A 195 -11.61 -15.71 10.11
C GLY A 195 -10.58 -14.78 9.46
N VAL A 196 -11.03 -13.79 8.67
CA VAL A 196 -10.19 -12.79 8.01
C VAL A 196 -9.45 -11.90 9.01
N ASP A 197 -8.27 -11.40 8.68
CA ASP A 197 -7.39 -10.65 9.59
C ASP A 197 -7.63 -9.13 9.55
N SER A 198 -8.17 -8.60 8.46
CA SER A 198 -8.55 -7.19 8.30
C SER A 198 -9.68 -7.04 7.28
N LEU A 199 -10.44 -5.95 7.38
CA LEU A 199 -11.62 -5.73 6.54
C LEU A 199 -11.59 -4.36 5.88
N ALA A 200 -11.59 -4.34 4.55
CA ALA A 200 -11.87 -3.15 3.76
C ALA A 200 -13.36 -2.83 3.77
N ILE A 201 -13.69 -1.55 3.98
CA ILE A 201 -15.06 -1.06 4.07
C ILE A 201 -15.32 0.09 3.11
N ALA A 202 -16.54 0.15 2.58
CA ALA A 202 -17.03 1.21 1.73
C ALA A 202 -17.76 2.26 2.57
N ILE A 203 -17.14 3.41 2.78
CA ILE A 203 -17.71 4.54 3.54
C ILE A 203 -17.79 5.84 2.73
N GLY A 204 -17.68 5.75 1.39
CA GLY A 204 -17.78 6.89 0.47
C GLY A 204 -16.45 7.30 -0.16
N THR A 205 -15.40 6.51 -0.05
CA THR A 205 -14.20 6.61 -0.89
C THR A 205 -14.47 6.04 -2.28
N SER A 206 -13.61 6.33 -3.26
CA SER A 206 -13.74 5.85 -4.64
C SER A 206 -12.36 5.67 -5.27
N HIS A 207 -12.21 4.70 -6.15
CA HIS A 207 -10.96 4.42 -6.86
C HIS A 207 -10.63 5.50 -7.92
N GLY A 208 -9.35 5.60 -8.31
CA GLY A 208 -8.85 6.51 -9.34
C GLY A 208 -8.67 7.97 -8.89
N ALA A 209 -8.41 8.86 -9.85
CA ALA A 209 -8.13 10.28 -9.61
C ALA A 209 -9.35 11.19 -9.70
N TYR A 210 -10.51 10.68 -10.06
CA TYR A 210 -11.75 11.44 -10.26
C TYR A 210 -12.85 10.96 -9.30
N LYS A 211 -12.57 11.05 -7.99
CA LYS A 211 -13.38 10.41 -6.95
C LYS A 211 -14.72 11.07 -6.70
N PHE A 212 -14.80 12.40 -6.86
CA PHE A 212 -15.98 13.18 -6.47
C PHE A 212 -16.36 14.21 -7.51
N LYS A 213 -17.66 14.31 -7.85
CA LYS A 213 -18.23 15.42 -8.64
C LYS A 213 -18.55 16.64 -7.79
N GLY A 214 -18.51 16.54 -6.46
CA GLY A 214 -18.85 17.57 -5.48
C GLY A 214 -17.94 17.54 -4.26
N GLU A 215 -18.51 17.83 -3.09
CA GLU A 215 -17.82 17.74 -1.81
C GLU A 215 -17.64 16.28 -1.38
N ALA A 216 -16.44 15.90 -0.97
CA ALA A 216 -16.18 14.57 -0.45
C ALA A 216 -16.84 14.40 0.93
N LYS A 217 -17.63 13.34 1.10
CA LYS A 217 -18.28 13.02 2.37
C LYS A 217 -18.03 11.56 2.71
N LEU A 218 -17.33 11.34 3.82
CA LEU A 218 -17.15 10.00 4.38
C LEU A 218 -18.21 9.73 5.45
N ARG A 219 -18.76 8.52 5.42
CA ARG A 219 -19.75 8.01 6.37
C ARG A 219 -19.04 7.53 7.65
N PHE A 220 -18.62 8.48 8.48
CA PHE A 220 -18.01 8.18 9.77
C PHE A 220 -18.96 7.50 10.75
N ASP A 221 -20.25 7.66 10.58
CA ASP A 221 -21.28 6.92 11.32
C ASP A 221 -21.20 5.40 11.07
N ILE A 222 -20.95 4.99 9.83
CA ILE A 222 -20.71 3.57 9.48
C ILE A 222 -19.40 3.08 10.11
N LEU A 223 -18.30 3.85 9.99
CA LEU A 223 -17.01 3.48 10.58
C LEU A 223 -17.13 3.34 12.11
N ASP A 224 -17.84 4.24 12.77
CA ASP A 224 -18.02 4.22 14.22
C ASP A 224 -18.84 3.00 14.67
N ASP A 225 -19.96 2.69 13.97
CA ASP A 225 -20.74 1.49 14.26
C ASP A 225 -19.93 0.21 14.07
N ILE A 226 -19.16 0.10 12.98
CA ILE A 226 -18.27 -1.04 12.73
C ILE A 226 -17.19 -1.17 13.82
N ALA A 227 -16.56 -0.06 14.22
CA ALA A 227 -15.55 -0.05 15.28
C ALA A 227 -16.10 -0.52 16.64
N HIS A 228 -17.36 -0.17 16.94
CA HIS A 228 -18.05 -0.64 18.14
C HIS A 228 -18.40 -2.13 18.09
N ARG A 229 -18.74 -2.66 16.92
CA ARG A 229 -19.06 -4.09 16.73
C ARG A 229 -17.82 -4.98 16.71
N LEU A 230 -16.73 -4.48 16.19
CA LEU A 230 -15.47 -5.19 16.04
C LEU A 230 -14.33 -4.48 16.81
N PRO A 231 -14.40 -4.40 18.16
CA PRO A 231 -13.37 -3.70 18.92
C PRO A 231 -12.01 -4.37 18.78
N GLY A 232 -10.98 -3.58 18.42
CA GLY A 232 -9.61 -4.08 18.19
C GLY A 232 -9.38 -4.70 16.81
N PHE A 233 -10.39 -4.79 15.96
CA PHE A 233 -10.25 -5.37 14.64
C PHE A 233 -9.80 -4.32 13.60
N PRO A 234 -8.78 -4.63 12.76
CA PRO A 234 -8.22 -3.68 11.81
C PRO A 234 -9.17 -3.39 10.64
N ILE A 235 -9.50 -2.13 10.45
CA ILE A 235 -10.28 -1.64 9.31
C ILE A 235 -9.36 -1.02 8.26
N VAL A 236 -9.72 -1.19 6.99
CA VAL A 236 -8.96 -0.72 5.83
C VAL A 236 -9.80 0.23 4.98
N LEU A 237 -9.17 1.28 4.43
CA LEU A 237 -9.78 2.16 3.45
C LEU A 237 -9.08 2.05 2.09
N HIS A 238 -9.83 1.62 1.09
CA HIS A 238 -9.50 1.67 -0.33
C HIS A 238 -9.99 2.97 -0.97
N GLY A 239 -9.52 3.27 -2.18
CA GLY A 239 -9.92 4.46 -2.91
C GLY A 239 -9.61 5.78 -2.17
N ALA A 240 -8.58 5.80 -1.33
CA ALA A 240 -8.33 6.84 -0.34
C ALA A 240 -7.19 7.83 -0.70
N SER A 241 -6.66 7.83 -1.93
CA SER A 241 -5.69 8.84 -2.37
C SER A 241 -6.29 10.24 -2.34
N SER A 242 -5.49 11.24 -1.93
CA SER A 242 -5.93 12.64 -1.80
C SER A 242 -6.01 13.37 -3.12
N VAL A 243 -5.30 12.87 -4.15
CA VAL A 243 -5.18 13.55 -5.46
C VAL A 243 -4.70 14.99 -5.25
N ILE A 244 -3.45 15.12 -4.80
CA ILE A 244 -2.84 16.38 -4.35
C ILE A 244 -2.96 17.46 -5.42
N PRO A 245 -3.68 18.58 -5.15
CA PRO A 245 -4.00 19.58 -6.18
C PRO A 245 -2.79 20.24 -6.82
N GLU A 246 -1.69 20.42 -6.05
CA GLU A 246 -0.45 21.01 -6.52
C GLU A 246 0.20 20.13 -7.59
N LEU A 247 0.19 18.80 -7.43
CA LEU A 247 0.70 17.86 -8.42
C LEU A 247 -0.15 17.85 -9.70
N VAL A 248 -1.47 17.93 -9.55
CA VAL A 248 -2.40 18.03 -10.69
C VAL A 248 -2.13 19.33 -11.48
N THR A 249 -1.94 20.45 -10.79
CA THR A 249 -1.62 21.75 -11.39
C THR A 249 -0.30 21.67 -12.16
N GLU A 250 0.78 21.18 -11.52
CA GLU A 250 2.09 21.02 -12.12
C GLU A 250 2.06 20.14 -13.37
N ILE A 251 1.35 19.00 -13.32
CA ILE A 251 1.19 18.11 -14.49
C ILE A 251 0.53 18.86 -15.64
N ASN A 252 -0.54 19.64 -15.38
CA ASN A 252 -1.24 20.39 -16.40
C ASN A 252 -0.38 21.52 -17.00
N GLU A 253 0.36 22.25 -16.18
CA GLU A 253 1.31 23.29 -16.62
C GLU A 253 2.46 22.70 -17.46
N CYS A 254 2.85 21.46 -17.19
CA CYS A 254 3.85 20.72 -17.94
C CYS A 254 3.26 19.88 -19.11
N GLY A 255 2.15 20.33 -19.72
CA GLY A 255 1.56 19.72 -20.91
C GLY A 255 0.69 18.48 -20.65
N GLY A 256 0.25 18.26 -19.41
CA GLY A 256 -0.76 17.26 -19.07
C GLY A 256 -2.18 17.78 -19.26
N ASN A 257 -3.16 16.89 -19.00
CA ASN A 257 -4.58 17.24 -19.02
C ASN A 257 -5.34 16.38 -17.98
N LEU A 258 -5.30 16.81 -16.72
CA LEU A 258 -6.00 16.17 -15.60
C LEU A 258 -7.14 17.08 -15.07
N SER A 259 -7.98 17.57 -15.99
CA SER A 259 -9.08 18.45 -15.62
C SER A 259 -10.10 17.74 -14.73
N GLY A 260 -10.39 18.33 -13.55
CA GLY A 260 -11.40 17.80 -12.62
C GLY A 260 -10.91 16.64 -11.72
N ALA A 261 -9.62 16.31 -11.75
CA ALA A 261 -9.07 15.34 -10.80
C ALA A 261 -9.24 15.84 -9.37
N LYS A 262 -9.82 15.00 -8.50
CA LYS A 262 -10.14 15.33 -7.10
C LYS A 262 -10.19 14.07 -6.25
N GLY A 263 -9.51 14.08 -5.11
CA GLY A 263 -9.44 12.97 -4.18
C GLY A 263 -10.10 13.24 -2.83
N VAL A 264 -9.77 12.40 -1.85
CA VAL A 264 -10.27 12.52 -0.48
C VAL A 264 -9.47 13.59 0.27
N PRO A 265 -10.11 14.55 0.94
CA PRO A 265 -9.42 15.52 1.80
C PRO A 265 -8.58 14.83 2.89
N GLU A 266 -7.35 15.29 3.08
CA GLU A 266 -6.38 14.63 3.98
C GLU A 266 -6.83 14.66 5.44
N GLU A 267 -7.54 15.69 5.86
CA GLU A 267 -8.12 15.80 7.21
C GLU A 267 -9.17 14.72 7.49
N LEU A 268 -9.93 14.27 6.47
CA LEU A 268 -10.89 13.19 6.63
C LEU A 268 -10.17 11.84 6.78
N LEU A 269 -9.10 11.63 6.04
CA LEU A 269 -8.26 10.44 6.17
C LEU A 269 -7.55 10.40 7.53
N ARG A 270 -7.01 11.55 7.98
CA ARG A 270 -6.40 11.64 9.31
C ARG A 270 -7.42 11.35 10.41
N LYS A 271 -8.63 11.85 10.29
CA LYS A 271 -9.72 11.53 11.22
C LYS A 271 -10.01 10.02 11.23
N ALA A 272 -10.15 9.38 10.06
CA ALA A 272 -10.38 7.94 9.98
C ALA A 272 -9.26 7.14 10.65
N ALA A 273 -7.98 7.53 10.46
CA ALA A 273 -6.82 6.90 11.08
C ALA A 273 -6.80 7.02 12.62
N THR A 274 -7.49 8.00 13.22
CA THR A 274 -7.64 8.09 14.68
C THR A 274 -8.77 7.22 15.25
N MET A 275 -9.50 6.53 14.39
CA MET A 275 -10.57 5.61 14.77
C MET A 275 -10.07 4.15 14.68
N ALA A 276 -10.75 3.30 13.89
CA ALA A 276 -10.36 1.90 13.72
C ALA A 276 -9.60 1.61 12.42
N VAL A 277 -9.32 2.64 11.60
CA VAL A 277 -8.63 2.47 10.32
C VAL A 277 -7.14 2.27 10.54
N CYS A 278 -6.66 1.07 10.25
CA CYS A 278 -5.26 0.66 10.42
C CYS A 278 -4.46 0.67 9.11
N LYS A 279 -5.12 0.67 7.95
CA LYS A 279 -4.49 0.70 6.61
C LYS A 279 -5.22 1.67 5.71
N ILE A 280 -4.46 2.48 4.96
CA ILE A 280 -4.97 3.39 3.93
C ILE A 280 -4.22 3.13 2.63
N ASN A 281 -4.97 2.78 1.56
CA ASN A 281 -4.41 2.55 0.24
C ASN A 281 -4.09 3.86 -0.48
N ILE A 282 -2.88 3.94 -1.03
CA ILE A 282 -2.35 5.12 -1.73
C ILE A 282 -1.72 4.67 -3.05
N ASP A 283 -2.37 4.98 -4.17
CA ASP A 283 -1.89 4.72 -5.53
C ASP A 283 -1.86 6.00 -6.37
N SER A 284 -3.02 6.67 -6.55
CA SER A 284 -3.12 7.83 -7.45
C SER A 284 -2.11 8.93 -7.10
N ASP A 285 -1.83 9.17 -5.82
CA ASP A 285 -0.86 10.18 -5.39
C ASP A 285 0.57 9.81 -5.79
N ILE A 286 0.92 8.52 -5.79
CA ILE A 286 2.23 8.02 -6.28
C ILE A 286 2.36 8.28 -7.78
N ARG A 287 1.34 7.91 -8.54
CA ARG A 287 1.30 8.11 -10.01
C ARG A 287 1.41 9.59 -10.36
N LEU A 288 0.71 10.45 -9.63
CA LEU A 288 0.78 11.91 -9.81
C LEU A 288 2.17 12.46 -9.49
N ALA A 289 2.76 12.10 -8.36
CA ALA A 289 4.07 12.59 -7.95
C ALA A 289 5.16 12.18 -8.95
N MET A 290 5.19 10.92 -9.36
CA MET A 290 6.13 10.44 -10.38
C MET A 290 5.96 11.18 -11.70
N THR A 291 4.71 11.34 -12.16
CA THR A 291 4.38 11.99 -13.42
C THR A 291 4.73 13.48 -13.40
N ALA A 292 4.45 14.20 -12.30
CA ALA A 292 4.78 15.61 -12.14
C ALA A 292 6.29 15.83 -12.24
N GLY A 293 7.09 15.07 -11.47
CA GLY A 293 8.54 15.17 -11.50
C GLY A 293 9.14 14.90 -12.88
N ILE A 294 8.69 13.86 -13.58
CA ILE A 294 9.15 13.52 -14.93
C ILE A 294 8.77 14.63 -15.92
N ARG A 295 7.52 15.08 -15.93
CA ARG A 295 7.05 16.13 -16.85
C ARG A 295 7.76 17.45 -16.64
N ARG A 296 8.00 17.85 -15.40
CA ARG A 296 8.78 19.05 -15.06
C ARG A 296 10.15 19.03 -15.74
N VAL A 297 10.89 17.92 -15.63
CA VAL A 297 12.21 17.78 -16.28
C VAL A 297 12.10 17.87 -17.79
N MET A 298 11.20 17.10 -18.39
CA MET A 298 11.05 17.05 -19.86
C MET A 298 10.58 18.39 -20.45
N THR A 299 9.79 19.17 -19.69
CA THR A 299 9.37 20.51 -20.12
C THR A 299 10.49 21.53 -19.98
N ALA A 300 11.25 21.48 -18.89
CA ALA A 300 12.35 22.42 -18.63
C ALA A 300 13.61 22.11 -19.47
N GLN A 301 13.82 20.85 -19.84
CA GLN A 301 14.97 20.35 -20.59
C GLN A 301 14.50 19.42 -21.71
N PRO A 302 13.98 19.97 -22.83
CA PRO A 302 13.36 19.15 -23.89
C PRO A 302 14.33 18.21 -24.62
N ASP A 303 15.62 18.42 -24.50
CA ASP A 303 16.71 17.63 -25.07
C ASP A 303 17.18 16.49 -24.14
N VAL A 304 16.66 16.41 -22.93
CA VAL A 304 17.03 15.32 -21.99
C VAL A 304 16.50 13.98 -22.49
N PHE A 305 17.37 12.98 -22.59
CA PHE A 305 17.02 11.63 -23.01
C PHE A 305 17.60 10.52 -22.10
N ASP A 306 18.42 10.89 -21.11
CA ASP A 306 18.90 9.92 -20.11
C ASP A 306 17.79 9.66 -19.07
N PRO A 307 17.26 8.40 -19.01
CA PRO A 307 16.19 8.06 -18.07
C PRO A 307 16.58 8.31 -16.61
N ARG A 308 17.85 8.19 -16.24
CA ARG A 308 18.32 8.46 -14.88
C ARG A 308 18.03 9.89 -14.45
N THR A 309 18.09 10.85 -15.38
CA THR A 309 17.85 12.27 -15.07
C THR A 309 16.40 12.52 -14.66
N TYR A 310 15.42 12.11 -15.48
CA TYR A 310 14.02 12.40 -15.20
C TYR A 310 13.39 11.42 -14.20
N LEU A 311 13.85 10.15 -14.17
CA LEU A 311 13.37 9.18 -13.17
C LEU A 311 13.87 9.51 -11.76
N THR A 312 15.09 10.04 -11.61
CA THR A 312 15.58 10.52 -10.29
C THR A 312 14.67 11.61 -9.74
N VAL A 313 14.31 12.59 -10.54
CA VAL A 313 13.41 13.67 -10.08
C VAL A 313 12.02 13.13 -9.77
N GLY A 314 11.49 12.20 -10.59
CA GLY A 314 10.22 11.52 -10.30
C GLY A 314 10.27 10.76 -8.97
N ARG A 315 11.36 10.02 -8.70
CA ARG A 315 11.59 9.29 -7.44
C ARG A 315 11.60 10.24 -6.23
N GLU A 316 12.30 11.36 -6.32
CA GLU A 316 12.36 12.35 -5.23
C GLU A 316 10.98 12.96 -4.93
N GLU A 317 10.16 13.24 -5.95
CA GLU A 317 8.79 13.74 -5.74
C GLU A 317 7.90 12.67 -5.08
N VAL A 318 8.02 11.40 -5.46
CA VAL A 318 7.31 10.30 -4.77
C VAL A 318 7.77 10.21 -3.31
N LYS A 319 9.07 10.24 -3.05
CA LYS A 319 9.63 10.21 -1.69
C LYS A 319 9.10 11.35 -0.82
N LYS A 320 9.10 12.57 -1.36
CA LYS A 320 8.57 13.76 -0.67
C LYS A 320 7.07 13.60 -0.35
N MET A 321 6.30 13.13 -1.31
CA MET A 321 4.85 12.87 -1.13
C MET A 321 4.62 11.80 -0.06
N VAL A 322 5.35 10.68 -0.09
CA VAL A 322 5.23 9.59 0.90
C VAL A 322 5.57 10.08 2.32
N LYS A 323 6.63 10.86 2.50
CA LYS A 323 6.98 11.48 3.80
C LYS A 323 5.86 12.39 4.32
N HIS A 324 5.26 13.20 3.44
CA HIS A 324 4.09 14.00 3.79
C HIS A 324 2.92 13.11 4.27
N LYS A 325 2.63 11.99 3.57
CA LYS A 325 1.57 11.07 3.99
C LYS A 325 1.84 10.47 5.38
N PHE A 326 3.07 10.04 5.67
CA PHE A 326 3.41 9.50 6.99
C PHE A 326 3.16 10.48 8.12
N THR A 327 3.43 11.77 7.91
CA THR A 327 3.31 12.80 8.95
C THR A 327 1.91 13.40 9.02
N ALA A 328 1.37 13.90 7.91
CA ALA A 328 0.13 14.69 7.91
C ALA A 328 -1.13 13.85 7.88
N VAL A 329 -1.11 12.70 7.18
CA VAL A 329 -2.31 11.89 6.92
C VAL A 329 -2.39 10.67 7.81
N LEU A 330 -1.33 9.87 7.83
CA LEU A 330 -1.31 8.58 8.51
C LEU A 330 -0.97 8.71 10.01
N GLY A 331 -0.09 9.66 10.36
CA GLY A 331 0.41 9.83 11.71
C GLY A 331 1.31 8.67 12.15
N SER A 332 1.97 8.01 11.19
CA SER A 332 2.78 6.81 11.39
C SER A 332 4.27 7.08 11.52
N ASN A 333 4.72 8.33 11.37
CA ASN A 333 6.12 8.70 11.56
C ASN A 333 6.58 8.41 13.00
N GLY A 334 7.76 7.80 13.14
CA GLY A 334 8.32 7.37 14.43
C GLY A 334 7.62 6.17 15.07
N LYS A 335 6.88 5.36 14.29
CA LYS A 335 6.09 4.21 14.79
C LYS A 335 6.60 2.84 14.33
N ALA A 336 7.69 2.78 13.55
CA ALA A 336 8.33 1.52 13.15
C ALA A 336 9.04 0.82 14.30
#